data_21b14be04e37af96c975878d9aec0921
#
_entry.id   21b14be04e37af96c975878d9aec0921
#
_cell.length_a   1.000
_cell.length_b   1.000
_cell.length_c   1.000
_cell.angle_alpha   90.00
_cell.angle_beta   90.00
_cell.angle_gamma   90.00
#
_symmetry.space_group_name_H-M   'P 1'
#
loop_
_entity.id
_entity.type
_entity.pdbx_description
1 polymer ?
#
loop_
_entity_poly.entity_id
_entity_poly.type
_entity_poly.pdbx_seq_one_letter_code
_entity_poly.pdbx_strand_id
1 'polypeptide(L)'
;MNKRYDRQTKIITDARKAMGYSQQQVATIIGVHVRQYQRIECGERDIRYASMKLGLSICAVLGIDPLVLVFGGEFTLMNLVDEENFENPTGRTLLG
;
A
#
# COMPACT_ATOMS: atom_id res chain seq x y z
N MET A 1 1.87 -11.04 18.72
CA MET A 1 1.45 -10.65 17.38
C MET A 1 0.71 -9.33 17.40
N ASN A 2 1.09 -8.46 16.53
CA ASN A 2 0.47 -7.15 16.49
C ASN A 2 -0.71 -7.17 15.52
N LYS A 3 -1.90 -7.11 16.09
CA LYS A 3 -3.11 -7.25 15.28
C LYS A 3 -3.41 -6.05 14.43
N ARG A 4 -2.82 -4.91 14.76
CA ARG A 4 -3.13 -3.70 14.01
C ARG A 4 -2.69 -3.77 12.57
N TYR A 5 -1.70 -4.59 12.28
CA TYR A 5 -1.14 -4.63 10.93
C TYR A 5 -1.51 -5.88 10.16
N ASP A 6 -2.38 -6.72 10.73
CA ASP A 6 -2.68 -8.00 10.11
C ASP A 6 -3.21 -7.87 8.70
N ARG A 7 -4.06 -6.87 8.46
CA ARG A 7 -4.62 -6.73 7.14
C ARG A 7 -3.54 -6.36 6.11
N GLN A 8 -2.68 -5.42 6.47
CA GLN A 8 -1.62 -5.00 5.55
C GLN A 8 -0.63 -6.14 5.31
N THR A 9 -0.24 -6.84 6.36
CA THR A 9 0.72 -7.93 6.21
C THR A 9 0.14 -9.05 5.37
N LYS A 10 -1.14 -9.34 5.56
CA LYS A 10 -1.76 -10.40 4.77
C LYS A 10 -1.83 -10.02 3.30
N ILE A 11 -2.21 -8.78 3.00
CA ILE A 11 -2.28 -8.33 1.62
C ILE A 11 -0.92 -8.43 0.96
N ILE A 12 0.11 -7.98 1.65
CA ILE A 12 1.47 -7.99 1.08
C ILE A 12 1.95 -9.41 0.87
N THR A 13 1.79 -10.27 1.87
CA THR A 13 2.24 -11.64 1.78
C THR A 13 1.51 -12.39 0.67
N ASP A 14 0.19 -12.24 0.61
CA ASP A 14 -0.59 -12.93 -0.40
C ASP A 14 -0.22 -12.46 -1.80
N ALA A 15 -0.03 -11.16 -1.97
CA ALA A 15 0.34 -10.61 -3.27
C ALA A 15 1.71 -11.13 -3.70
N ARG A 16 2.66 -11.16 -2.76
CA ARG A 16 4.00 -11.66 -3.09
C ARG A 16 3.93 -13.12 -3.53
N LYS A 17 3.19 -13.94 -2.79
CA LYS A 17 3.09 -15.35 -3.14
C LYS A 17 2.37 -15.55 -4.46
N ALA A 18 1.35 -14.74 -4.72
CA ALA A 18 0.64 -14.83 -5.98
C ALA A 18 1.54 -14.49 -7.17
N MET A 19 2.49 -13.58 -6.96
CA MET A 19 3.44 -13.22 -8.01
C MET A 19 4.57 -14.25 -8.15
N GLY A 20 4.69 -15.16 -7.18
CA GLY A 20 5.75 -16.16 -7.23
C GLY A 20 7.10 -15.66 -6.75
N TYR A 21 7.13 -14.54 -6.05
CA TYR A 21 8.40 -13.98 -5.57
C TYR A 21 8.74 -14.48 -4.17
N SER A 22 10.04 -14.67 -3.93
CA SER A 22 10.53 -14.83 -2.58
C SER A 22 10.71 -13.45 -1.95
N GLN A 23 10.85 -13.43 -0.64
CA GLN A 23 11.12 -12.17 0.05
C GLN A 23 12.42 -11.53 -0.45
N GLN A 24 13.44 -12.37 -0.68
CA GLN A 24 14.71 -11.88 -1.18
C GLN A 24 14.55 -11.26 -2.56
N GLN A 25 13.74 -11.88 -3.41
CA GLN A 25 13.54 -11.35 -4.75
C GLN A 25 12.87 -9.98 -4.71
N VAL A 26 11.86 -9.82 -3.88
CA VAL A 26 11.20 -8.53 -3.77
C VAL A 26 12.19 -7.49 -3.25
N ALA A 27 12.93 -7.83 -2.20
CA ALA A 27 13.89 -6.88 -1.64
C ALA A 27 14.92 -6.46 -2.68
N THR A 28 15.39 -7.41 -3.48
CA THR A 28 16.37 -7.11 -4.51
C THR A 28 15.76 -6.17 -5.57
N ILE A 29 14.55 -6.43 -5.99
CA ILE A 29 13.90 -5.62 -7.01
C ILE A 29 13.73 -4.18 -6.54
N ILE A 30 13.29 -4.00 -5.29
CA ILE A 30 13.06 -2.64 -4.81
C ILE A 30 14.31 -1.99 -4.23
N GLY A 31 15.42 -2.74 -4.17
CA GLY A 31 16.70 -2.15 -3.79
C GLY A 31 16.91 -1.97 -2.29
N VAL A 32 16.34 -2.83 -1.47
CA VAL A 32 16.52 -2.75 -0.03
C VAL A 32 17.08 -4.08 0.49
N HIS A 33 17.59 -4.03 1.72
CA HIS A 33 18.03 -5.25 2.37
C HIS A 33 16.83 -6.13 2.69
N VAL A 34 17.00 -7.45 2.57
CA VAL A 34 15.88 -8.37 2.78
C VAL A 34 15.29 -8.22 4.18
N ARG A 35 16.11 -7.94 5.20
CA ARG A 35 15.61 -7.74 6.54
C ARG A 35 14.66 -6.56 6.63
N GLN A 36 14.94 -5.51 5.88
CA GLN A 36 14.07 -4.34 5.86
C GLN A 36 12.71 -4.70 5.28
N TYR A 37 12.71 -5.47 4.21
CA TYR A 37 11.45 -5.91 3.63
C TYR A 37 10.71 -6.87 4.57
N GLN A 38 11.44 -7.80 5.19
CA GLN A 38 10.83 -8.76 6.10
C GLN A 38 10.13 -8.09 7.26
N ARG A 39 10.69 -7.02 7.79
CA ARG A 39 10.07 -6.31 8.90
C ARG A 39 8.71 -5.78 8.52
N ILE A 40 8.59 -5.33 7.28
CA ILE A 40 7.30 -4.82 6.80
C ILE A 40 6.33 -5.97 6.60
N GLU A 41 6.78 -7.04 5.97
CA GLU A 41 5.86 -8.15 5.68
C GLU A 41 5.37 -8.83 6.95
N CYS A 42 6.18 -8.90 7.98
CA CYS A 42 5.78 -9.57 9.21
C CYS A 42 5.04 -8.64 10.18
N GLY A 43 4.91 -7.37 9.83
CA GLY A 43 4.16 -6.44 10.67
C GLY A 43 4.99 -5.75 11.75
N GLU A 44 6.28 -6.03 11.79
CA GLU A 44 7.13 -5.36 12.76
C GLU A 44 7.22 -3.88 12.45
N ARG A 45 7.19 -3.53 11.17
CA ARG A 45 7.16 -2.15 10.73
C ARG A 45 5.90 -1.93 9.91
N ASP A 46 5.15 -0.89 10.28
CA ASP A 46 3.88 -0.60 9.62
C ASP A 46 4.14 0.08 8.30
N ILE A 47 3.72 -0.57 7.20
CA ILE A 47 3.95 -0.03 5.87
C ILE A 47 3.29 1.32 5.68
N ARG A 48 2.22 1.61 6.43
CA ARG A 48 1.53 2.89 6.29
C ARG A 48 2.40 4.06 6.69
N TYR A 49 3.44 3.79 7.49
CA TYR A 49 4.35 4.83 7.99
C TYR A 49 5.76 4.68 7.45
N ALA A 50 5.93 3.82 6.45
CA ALA A 50 7.21 3.73 5.76
C ALA A 50 7.36 4.93 4.84
N SER A 51 8.57 5.15 4.31
CA SER A 51 8.74 6.23 3.36
C SER A 51 7.83 5.98 2.16
N MET A 52 7.41 7.07 1.52
CA MET A 52 6.56 6.94 0.35
C MET A 52 7.25 6.12 -0.73
N LYS A 53 8.56 6.34 -0.90
CA LYS A 53 9.30 5.60 -1.90
C LYS A 53 9.26 4.10 -1.64
N LEU A 54 9.50 3.70 -0.40
CA LEU A 54 9.49 2.29 -0.06
C LEU A 54 8.09 1.70 -0.21
N GLY A 55 7.09 2.38 0.32
CA GLY A 55 5.72 1.88 0.25
C GLY A 55 5.23 1.74 -1.17
N LEU A 56 5.46 2.76 -2.00
CA LEU A 56 5.01 2.71 -3.38
C LEU A 56 5.79 1.68 -4.18
N SER A 57 7.08 1.49 -3.87
CA SER A 57 7.87 0.48 -4.56
C SER A 57 7.32 -0.92 -4.29
N ILE A 58 6.97 -1.21 -3.05
CA ILE A 58 6.40 -2.50 -2.71
C ILE A 58 5.07 -2.69 -3.45
N CYS A 59 4.22 -1.68 -3.42
CA CYS A 59 2.93 -1.77 -4.09
C CYS A 59 3.11 -1.98 -5.59
N ALA A 60 4.07 -1.28 -6.19
CA ALA A 60 4.28 -1.40 -7.63
C ALA A 60 4.75 -2.80 -8.02
N VAL A 61 5.70 -3.34 -7.27
CA VAL A 61 6.25 -4.66 -7.59
C VAL A 61 5.21 -5.75 -7.39
N LEU A 62 4.39 -5.61 -6.36
CA LEU A 62 3.42 -6.66 -6.02
C LEU A 62 2.04 -6.44 -6.62
N GLY A 63 1.86 -5.35 -7.35
CA GLY A 63 0.58 -5.09 -7.99
C GLY A 63 -0.52 -4.73 -7.02
N ILE A 64 -0.18 -4.06 -5.93
CA ILE A 64 -1.13 -3.69 -4.90
C ILE A 64 -1.52 -2.23 -5.08
N ASP A 65 -2.81 -1.95 -4.94
CA ASP A 65 -3.30 -0.58 -4.95
C ASP A 65 -2.93 0.06 -3.61
N PRO A 66 -2.07 1.07 -3.60
CA PRO A 66 -1.64 1.67 -2.34
C PRO A 66 -2.77 2.29 -1.54
N LEU A 67 -3.80 2.79 -2.20
CA LEU A 67 -4.93 3.36 -1.49
C LEU A 67 -5.69 2.28 -0.73
N VAL A 68 -5.85 1.12 -1.35
CA VAL A 68 -6.50 0.00 -0.67
C VAL A 68 -5.63 -0.50 0.47
N LEU A 69 -4.34 -0.59 0.25
CA LEU A 69 -3.44 -1.08 1.27
C LEU A 69 -3.46 -0.20 2.52
N VAL A 70 -3.39 1.11 2.31
CA VAL A 70 -3.25 2.05 3.43
C VAL A 70 -4.59 2.32 4.10
N PHE A 71 -5.64 2.53 3.31
CA PHE A 71 -6.91 3.00 3.86
C PHE A 71 -7.99 1.93 3.95
N GLY A 72 -7.80 0.82 3.29
CA GLY A 72 -8.78 -0.25 3.30
C GLY A 72 -9.62 -0.26 2.04
N GLY A 73 -10.39 -1.32 1.90
CA GLY A 73 -11.15 -1.53 0.67
C GLY A 73 -12.26 -0.54 0.46
N GLU A 74 -12.66 0.16 1.51
CA GLU A 74 -13.75 1.12 1.38
C GLU A 74 -13.30 2.50 0.96
N PHE A 75 -12.00 2.74 1.02
CA PHE A 75 -11.49 4.03 0.63
C PHE A 75 -11.24 4.02 -0.87
N THR A 76 -11.88 4.92 -1.59
CA THR A 76 -11.75 5.00 -3.04
C THR A 76 -11.70 6.45 -3.44
N LEU A 77 -11.31 6.70 -4.69
CA LEU A 77 -11.36 8.03 -5.22
C LEU A 77 -12.80 8.54 -5.28
N MET A 78 -13.75 7.65 -5.47
CA MET A 78 -15.13 8.06 -5.47
C MET A 78 -15.53 8.66 -4.14
N ASN A 79 -15.06 8.09 -3.04
CA ASN A 79 -15.36 8.66 -1.74
C ASN A 79 -14.82 10.07 -1.60
N LEU A 80 -13.62 10.29 -2.11
CA LEU A 80 -13.07 11.63 -2.09
C LEU A 80 -13.89 12.60 -2.90
N VAL A 81 -14.29 12.18 -4.08
CA VAL A 81 -15.08 13.03 -4.95
C VAL A 81 -16.43 13.36 -4.31
N ASP A 82 -17.05 12.37 -3.74
CA ASP A 82 -18.35 12.59 -3.12
C ASP A 82 -18.27 13.59 -2.00
N GLU A 83 -17.21 13.54 -1.24
CA GLU A 83 -17.09 14.44 -0.13
C GLU A 83 -16.88 15.87 -0.56
N GLU A 84 -16.26 16.04 -1.68
CA GLU A 84 -16.07 17.33 -2.20
C GLU A 84 -17.32 17.95 -2.61
N ASN A 85 -18.06 17.15 -3.08
CA ASN A 85 -19.23 17.59 -3.61
C ASN A 85 -19.04 18.53 -4.63
N PHE A 86 -18.30 18.27 -4.91
CA PHE A 86 -17.74 18.62 -5.46
C PHE A 86 -18.05 19.44 -6.33
N GLU A 87 -18.33 20.01 -6.26
CA GLU A 87 -18.45 20.57 -6.74
C GLU A 87 -18.07 21.33 -6.76
N ASN A 88 -17.53 21.58 -6.71
CA ASN A 88 -16.97 22.15 -6.74
C ASN A 88 -16.60 22.70 -6.58
N PRO A 89 -16.86 23.13 -6.42
CA PRO A 89 -16.31 23.63 -6.48
C PRO A 89 -15.84 23.80 -6.85
N THR A 90 -15.88 24.10 -6.98
CA THR A 90 -15.38 24.11 -7.36
C THR A 90 -15.30 23.69 -7.90
N GLY A 91 -15.86 23.84 -8.10
CA GLY A 91 -15.75 23.41 -8.38
C GLY A 91 -15.72 22.99 -8.96
N ARG A 92 -15.53 23.15 -9.14
CA ARG A 92 -15.12 22.78 -9.60
C ARG A 92 -14.40 22.18 -9.87
N THR A 93 -14.20 22.21 -9.74
CA THR A 93 -13.47 21.63 -9.93
C THR A 93 -12.65 20.95 -10.27
N LEU A 94 -12.28 20.79 -10.08
CA LEU A 94 -11.50 20.18 -10.45
C LEU A 94 -11.38 19.79 -11.30
N LEU A 95 -11.57 19.96 -11.56
CA LEU A 95 -11.48 19.65 -12.21
C LEU A 95 -11.79 20.12 -12.62
N GLY A 96 -12.21 20.77 -12.47
CA GLY A 96 -12.48 21.14 -12.55
C GLY A 96 -12.74 21.29 -12.71
#